data_6121fce50241905fee495a1e975c4a00
#
_entry.id   6121fce50241905fee495a1e975c4a00
#
_cell.length_a   1.000
_cell.length_b   1.000
_cell.length_c   1.000
_cell.angle_alpha   90.00
_cell.angle_beta   90.00
_cell.angle_gamma   90.00
#
_symmetry.space_group_name_H-M   'P 1'
#
loop_
_entity.id
_entity.type
_entity.pdbx_description
1 polymer ?
#
loop_
_entity_poly.entity_id
_entity_poly.type
_entity_poly.pdbx_seq_one_letter_code
_entity_poly.pdbx_strand_id
1 'polypeptide(L)'
;MVIDMYPAHILESGEIQTVREHCRSTAELAARALRPIGLTQSAYLAGLLHDLGKCKEEFRQYLEAAARGDEAIRGSVNHTFAAVRYILEHWHHSGGEFDDSDVTAELLAFASGAHHGLFDCIGVHQDSGFFHRQTKEGIGYEESVQNHLKECVDAATLDSLFQQSVREISAVIERITQLTAQESDEEANREITFHIGLLARLLLSAVIEGDRRD
;
A
#
# COMPACT_ATOMS: atom_id res chain seq x y z
N MET A 1 -18.91 17.40 18.69
CA MET A 1 -18.98 17.42 17.22
C MET A 1 -18.73 15.99 16.77
N VAL A 2 -19.71 15.32 16.22
CA VAL A 2 -19.50 13.95 15.71
C VAL A 2 -18.68 14.12 14.44
N ILE A 3 -17.45 13.64 14.47
CA ILE A 3 -16.59 13.60 13.28
C ILE A 3 -17.12 12.42 12.46
N ASP A 4 -17.80 12.72 11.37
CA ASP A 4 -18.40 11.72 10.48
C ASP A 4 -17.35 11.03 9.56
N MET A 5 -16.05 11.31 9.77
CA MET A 5 -14.93 10.82 8.96
C MET A 5 -13.77 10.34 9.85
N TYR A 6 -13.00 9.36 9.36
CA TYR A 6 -11.86 8.80 10.09
C TYR A 6 -10.65 9.74 10.02
N PRO A 7 -10.04 10.11 11.17
CA PRO A 7 -8.84 10.93 11.20
C PRO A 7 -7.61 10.09 10.81
N ALA A 8 -6.75 10.65 9.96
CA ALA A 8 -5.39 10.14 9.74
C ALA A 8 -4.42 10.74 10.75
N HIS A 9 -4.58 12.06 11.01
CA HIS A 9 -3.78 12.82 11.95
C HIS A 9 -4.64 13.82 12.72
N ILE A 10 -4.26 14.09 13.97
CA ILE A 10 -4.79 15.19 14.79
C ILE A 10 -3.59 16.04 15.19
N LEU A 11 -3.54 17.27 14.68
CA LEU A 11 -2.44 18.18 14.93
C LEU A 11 -2.53 18.78 16.36
N GLU A 12 -1.43 19.30 16.88
CA GLU A 12 -1.40 20.00 18.18
C GLU A 12 -2.36 21.21 18.23
N SER A 13 -2.67 21.80 17.08
CA SER A 13 -3.68 22.86 16.92
C SER A 13 -5.11 22.36 17.13
N GLY A 14 -5.35 21.04 17.15
CA GLY A 14 -6.67 20.42 17.13
C GLY A 14 -7.27 20.29 15.73
N GLU A 15 -6.55 20.68 14.69
CA GLU A 15 -6.94 20.44 13.30
C GLU A 15 -6.85 18.96 12.98
N ILE A 16 -7.84 18.45 12.24
CA ILE A 16 -7.95 17.04 11.87
C ILE A 16 -7.76 16.91 10.38
N GLN A 17 -6.79 16.09 9.99
CA GLN A 17 -6.65 15.61 8.64
C GLN A 17 -7.35 14.25 8.54
N THR A 18 -8.27 14.10 7.61
CA THR A 18 -9.00 12.86 7.39
C THR A 18 -8.17 11.83 6.62
N VAL A 19 -8.47 10.53 6.77
CA VAL A 19 -7.82 9.47 5.98
C VAL A 19 -8.01 9.70 4.48
N ARG A 20 -9.18 10.20 4.06
CA ARG A 20 -9.45 10.56 2.66
C ARG A 20 -8.47 11.61 2.13
N GLU A 21 -8.30 12.71 2.86
CA GLU A 21 -7.41 13.81 2.47
C GLU A 21 -5.96 13.34 2.43
N HIS A 22 -5.52 12.67 3.49
CA HIS A 22 -4.18 12.12 3.62
C HIS A 22 -3.82 11.14 2.50
N CYS A 23 -4.63 10.09 2.32
CA CYS A 23 -4.38 9.09 1.27
C CYS A 23 -4.39 9.72 -0.13
N ARG A 24 -5.28 10.70 -0.39
CA ARG A 24 -5.35 11.38 -1.68
C ARG A 24 -4.11 12.24 -1.94
N SER A 25 -3.70 13.02 -0.97
CA SER A 25 -2.49 13.85 -1.08
C SER A 25 -1.24 12.99 -1.25
N THR A 26 -1.08 11.95 -0.44
CA THR A 26 -0.01 10.95 -0.59
C THR A 26 -0.01 10.33 -2.00
N ALA A 27 -1.17 9.93 -2.51
CA ALA A 27 -1.32 9.37 -3.86
C ALA A 27 -0.88 10.35 -4.95
N GLU A 28 -1.30 11.62 -4.86
CA GLU A 28 -0.93 12.67 -5.83
C GLU A 28 0.58 12.95 -5.83
N LEU A 29 1.20 12.98 -4.64
CA LEU A 29 2.65 13.17 -4.50
C LEU A 29 3.44 11.98 -5.04
N ALA A 30 3.04 10.74 -4.70
CA ALA A 30 3.66 9.52 -5.19
C ALA A 30 3.55 9.39 -6.72
N ALA A 31 2.36 9.64 -7.28
CA ALA A 31 2.12 9.63 -8.72
C ALA A 31 3.01 10.64 -9.45
N ARG A 32 3.16 11.86 -8.90
CA ARG A 32 4.03 12.89 -9.45
C ARG A 32 5.49 12.46 -9.45
N ALA A 33 5.95 11.79 -8.40
CA ALA A 33 7.33 11.31 -8.27
C ALA A 33 7.66 10.25 -9.32
N LEU A 34 6.75 9.31 -9.62
CA LEU A 34 6.99 8.20 -10.55
C LEU A 34 6.48 8.43 -11.98
N ARG A 35 5.82 9.56 -12.26
CA ARG A 35 5.39 9.93 -13.61
C ARG A 35 6.52 9.89 -14.66
N PRO A 36 7.76 10.35 -14.36
CA PRO A 36 8.84 10.33 -15.36
C PRO A 36 9.24 8.94 -15.85
N ILE A 37 8.93 7.90 -15.10
CA ILE A 37 9.23 6.50 -15.44
C ILE A 37 7.99 5.68 -15.81
N GLY A 38 6.84 6.34 -15.99
CA GLY A 38 5.60 5.71 -16.47
C GLY A 38 4.82 4.91 -15.43
N LEU A 39 5.07 5.11 -14.13
CA LEU A 39 4.39 4.40 -13.01
C LEU A 39 3.44 5.32 -12.25
N THR A 40 2.71 6.17 -12.95
CA THR A 40 1.82 7.18 -12.36
C THR A 40 0.65 6.55 -11.62
N GLN A 41 -0.04 5.60 -12.25
CA GLN A 41 -1.24 4.97 -11.67
C GLN A 41 -0.88 3.98 -10.57
N SER A 42 0.20 3.24 -10.77
CA SER A 42 0.73 2.32 -9.75
C SER A 42 1.09 3.06 -8.45
N ALA A 43 1.80 4.17 -8.56
CA ALA A 43 2.14 5.00 -7.40
C ALA A 43 0.91 5.69 -6.79
N TYR A 44 -0.03 6.15 -7.62
CA TYR A 44 -1.29 6.74 -7.15
C TYR A 44 -2.11 5.73 -6.34
N LEU A 45 -2.30 4.52 -6.88
CA LEU A 45 -3.05 3.46 -6.22
C LEU A 45 -2.38 3.02 -4.90
N ALA A 46 -1.05 2.86 -4.89
CA ALA A 46 -0.31 2.54 -3.67
C ALA A 46 -0.52 3.61 -2.59
N GLY A 47 -0.47 4.89 -2.95
CA GLY A 47 -0.73 6.01 -2.04
C GLY A 47 -2.17 6.06 -1.54
N LEU A 48 -3.17 5.71 -2.35
CA LEU A 48 -4.57 5.65 -1.92
C LEU A 48 -4.82 4.55 -0.87
N LEU A 49 -4.07 3.45 -0.94
CA LEU A 49 -4.33 2.27 -0.13
C LEU A 49 -3.44 2.16 1.12
N HIS A 50 -2.29 2.83 1.18
CA HIS A 50 -1.26 2.59 2.20
C HIS A 50 -1.81 2.61 3.64
N ASP A 51 -2.74 3.50 3.93
CA ASP A 51 -3.34 3.74 5.24
C ASP A 51 -4.82 3.31 5.35
N LEU A 52 -5.29 2.43 4.47
CA LEU A 52 -6.66 1.89 4.49
C LEU A 52 -7.07 1.42 5.89
N GLY A 53 -6.16 0.78 6.61
CA GLY A 53 -6.42 0.25 7.95
C GLY A 53 -6.65 1.29 9.05
N LYS A 54 -6.48 2.59 8.77
CA LYS A 54 -6.86 3.69 9.67
C LYS A 54 -8.37 3.94 9.69
N CYS A 55 -9.13 3.43 8.71
CA CYS A 55 -10.58 3.59 8.59
C CYS A 55 -11.36 2.69 9.56
N LYS A 56 -11.03 2.70 10.84
CA LYS A 56 -11.72 1.93 11.89
C LYS A 56 -11.83 2.69 13.21
N GLU A 57 -12.84 2.35 13.97
CA GLU A 57 -13.16 3.01 15.23
C GLU A 57 -12.02 2.91 16.25
N GLU A 58 -11.36 1.76 16.35
CA GLU A 58 -10.23 1.56 17.26
C GLU A 58 -9.08 2.55 16.98
N PHE A 59 -8.78 2.83 15.69
CA PHE A 59 -7.75 3.78 15.32
C PHE A 59 -8.16 5.22 15.63
N ARG A 60 -9.43 5.57 15.39
CA ARG A 60 -9.99 6.87 15.76
C ARG A 60 -9.86 7.13 17.26
N GLN A 61 -10.31 6.17 18.09
CA GLN A 61 -10.22 6.27 19.55
C GLN A 61 -8.76 6.41 20.04
N TYR A 62 -7.85 5.67 19.41
CA TYR A 62 -6.42 5.78 19.69
C TYR A 62 -5.89 7.20 19.42
N LEU A 63 -6.20 7.80 18.27
CA LEU A 63 -5.77 9.15 17.93
C LEU A 63 -6.39 10.21 18.86
N GLU A 64 -7.68 10.08 19.16
CA GLU A 64 -8.38 10.99 20.08
C GLU A 64 -7.82 10.92 21.50
N ALA A 65 -7.48 9.73 21.99
CA ALA A 65 -6.81 9.55 23.28
C ALA A 65 -5.42 10.21 23.28
N ALA A 66 -4.63 9.97 22.24
CA ALA A 66 -3.31 10.60 22.08
C ALA A 66 -3.40 12.14 22.04
N ALA A 67 -4.38 12.69 21.34
CA ALA A 67 -4.60 14.14 21.24
C ALA A 67 -5.03 14.78 22.58
N ARG A 68 -5.72 14.04 23.45
CA ARG A 68 -6.06 14.49 24.82
C ARG A 68 -4.89 14.37 25.81
N GLY A 69 -3.79 13.75 25.42
CA GLY A 69 -2.67 13.44 26.33
C GLY A 69 -2.92 12.23 27.23
N ASP A 70 -3.92 11.40 26.90
CA ASP A 70 -4.16 10.13 27.59
C ASP A 70 -3.06 9.11 27.25
N GLU A 71 -2.95 8.02 28.03
CA GLU A 71 -2.00 6.94 27.74
C GLU A 71 -2.38 6.24 26.42
N ALA A 72 -1.75 6.64 25.31
CA ALA A 72 -1.87 6.02 24.01
C ALA A 72 -0.50 5.44 23.59
N ILE A 73 -0.39 4.11 23.60
CA ILE A 73 0.87 3.44 23.24
C ILE A 73 1.01 3.49 21.70
N ARG A 74 2.05 4.18 21.22
CA ARG A 74 2.34 4.25 19.78
C ARG A 74 2.53 2.85 19.19
N GLY A 75 1.79 2.56 18.10
CA GLY A 75 1.83 1.27 17.43
C GLY A 75 0.96 0.17 18.06
N SER A 76 0.15 0.48 19.09
CA SER A 76 -0.78 -0.47 19.70
C SER A 76 -1.88 -0.90 18.75
N VAL A 77 -2.28 -0.02 17.82
CA VAL A 77 -3.33 -0.30 16.81
C VAL A 77 -2.68 -0.60 15.46
N ASN A 78 -2.75 -1.87 15.05
CA ASN A 78 -2.24 -2.30 13.74
C ASN A 78 -3.19 -1.81 12.64
N HIS A 79 -2.67 -1.04 11.68
CA HIS A 79 -3.43 -0.51 10.53
C HIS A 79 -2.78 -0.84 9.19
N THR A 80 -1.51 -1.18 9.15
CA THR A 80 -0.70 -1.31 7.93
C THR A 80 -1.14 -2.49 7.05
N PHE A 81 -1.40 -3.66 7.65
CA PHE A 81 -1.64 -4.89 6.91
C PHE A 81 -3.08 -5.08 6.42
N ALA A 82 -4.01 -4.21 6.77
CA ALA A 82 -5.36 -4.24 6.19
C ALA A 82 -5.33 -3.95 4.67
N ALA A 83 -4.50 -3.00 4.23
CA ALA A 83 -4.29 -2.71 2.81
C ALA A 83 -3.63 -3.89 2.07
N VAL A 84 -2.59 -4.49 2.66
CA VAL A 84 -1.91 -5.68 2.10
C VAL A 84 -2.90 -6.81 1.87
N ARG A 85 -3.71 -7.12 2.89
CA ARG A 85 -4.71 -8.18 2.81
C ARG A 85 -5.76 -7.88 1.73
N TYR A 86 -6.28 -6.64 1.67
CA TYR A 86 -7.23 -6.22 0.64
C TYR A 86 -6.67 -6.41 -0.76
N ILE A 87 -5.44 -5.93 -1.02
CA ILE A 87 -4.79 -6.02 -2.34
C ILE A 87 -4.65 -7.48 -2.78
N LEU A 88 -4.14 -8.34 -1.89
CA LEU A 88 -3.88 -9.73 -2.23
C LEU A 88 -5.16 -10.56 -2.33
N GLU A 89 -6.14 -10.38 -1.45
CA GLU A 89 -7.42 -11.11 -1.52
C GLU A 89 -8.27 -10.67 -2.73
N HIS A 90 -8.12 -9.43 -3.18
CA HIS A 90 -8.98 -8.88 -4.23
C HIS A 90 -8.38 -9.01 -5.63
N TRP A 91 -7.07 -8.86 -5.77
CA TRP A 91 -6.43 -8.79 -7.08
C TRP A 91 -5.36 -9.84 -7.37
N HIS A 92 -4.90 -10.60 -6.36
CA HIS A 92 -3.94 -11.66 -6.57
C HIS A 92 -4.66 -13.00 -6.79
N HIS A 93 -4.35 -13.68 -7.90
CA HIS A 93 -4.98 -14.96 -8.21
C HIS A 93 -4.41 -16.07 -7.34
N SER A 94 -5.27 -16.75 -6.61
CA SER A 94 -4.90 -17.97 -5.88
C SER A 94 -5.14 -19.18 -6.74
N GLY A 95 -4.10 -19.76 -7.34
CA GLY A 95 -4.18 -21.07 -8.01
C GLY A 95 -4.40 -21.02 -9.53
N GLY A 96 -3.79 -20.05 -10.20
CA GLY A 96 -3.68 -19.95 -11.65
C GLY A 96 -2.23 -19.92 -12.13
N GLU A 97 -2.02 -19.62 -13.39
CA GLU A 97 -0.71 -19.23 -13.91
C GLU A 97 -0.39 -17.81 -13.40
N PHE A 98 0.78 -17.64 -12.79
CA PHE A 98 1.25 -16.36 -12.26
C PHE A 98 1.49 -15.37 -13.41
N ASP A 99 0.87 -14.20 -13.34
CA ASP A 99 0.89 -13.20 -14.40
C ASP A 99 1.27 -11.77 -13.92
N ASP A 100 1.25 -10.81 -14.83
CA ASP A 100 1.59 -9.41 -14.52
C ASP A 100 0.61 -8.76 -13.54
N SER A 101 -0.63 -9.25 -13.43
CA SER A 101 -1.59 -8.85 -12.41
C SER A 101 -1.10 -9.23 -11.02
N ASP A 102 -0.60 -10.45 -10.87
CA ASP A 102 -0.07 -10.94 -9.60
C ASP A 102 1.19 -10.17 -9.20
N VAL A 103 2.11 -9.93 -10.14
CA VAL A 103 3.29 -9.08 -9.91
C VAL A 103 2.85 -7.68 -9.45
N THR A 104 1.85 -7.10 -10.10
CA THR A 104 1.34 -5.77 -9.75
C THR A 104 0.74 -5.75 -8.35
N ALA A 105 -0.08 -6.76 -8.01
CA ALA A 105 -0.67 -6.88 -6.68
C ALA A 105 0.41 -7.04 -5.60
N GLU A 106 1.43 -7.87 -5.83
CA GLU A 106 2.55 -8.04 -4.89
C GLU A 106 3.37 -6.75 -4.68
N LEU A 107 3.65 -6.01 -5.76
CA LEU A 107 4.36 -4.73 -5.68
C LEU A 107 3.56 -3.68 -4.87
N LEU A 108 2.26 -3.58 -5.10
CA LEU A 108 1.37 -2.69 -4.35
C LEU A 108 1.25 -3.12 -2.89
N ALA A 109 1.09 -4.42 -2.63
CA ALA A 109 1.03 -4.97 -1.27
C ALA A 109 2.33 -4.72 -0.51
N PHE A 110 3.49 -4.90 -1.15
CA PHE A 110 4.78 -4.59 -0.56
C PHE A 110 4.90 -3.10 -0.21
N ALA A 111 4.57 -2.20 -1.13
CA ALA A 111 4.63 -0.76 -0.88
C ALA A 111 3.73 -0.35 0.29
N SER A 112 2.51 -0.89 0.36
CA SER A 112 1.57 -0.63 1.47
C SER A 112 2.03 -1.27 2.78
N GLY A 113 2.61 -2.48 2.77
CA GLY A 113 3.05 -3.18 3.98
C GLY A 113 4.33 -2.63 4.60
N ALA A 114 5.22 -2.08 3.78
CA ALA A 114 6.58 -1.67 4.17
C ALA A 114 6.74 -0.17 4.42
N HIS A 115 5.69 0.66 4.24
CA HIS A 115 5.84 2.13 4.32
C HIS A 115 6.25 2.64 5.71
N HIS A 116 5.96 1.91 6.77
CA HIS A 116 6.46 2.21 8.13
C HIS A 116 7.82 1.58 8.44
N GLY A 117 8.29 0.65 7.61
CA GLY A 117 9.61 0.02 7.76
C GLY A 117 9.66 -1.36 7.12
N LEU A 118 10.81 -1.69 6.55
CA LEU A 118 11.06 -2.99 5.92
C LEU A 118 10.94 -4.19 6.89
N PHE A 119 11.06 -3.96 8.20
CA PHE A 119 10.88 -4.99 9.23
C PHE A 119 9.51 -5.64 9.21
N ASP A 120 8.50 -4.93 8.69
CA ASP A 120 7.15 -5.46 8.58
C ASP A 120 7.03 -6.51 7.49
N CYS A 121 7.94 -6.53 6.51
CA CYS A 121 7.94 -7.44 5.38
C CYS A 121 9.01 -8.53 5.47
N ILE A 122 10.05 -8.35 6.29
CA ILE A 122 11.17 -9.29 6.42
C ILE A 122 11.08 -10.01 7.76
N GLY A 123 10.87 -11.31 7.72
CA GLY A 123 10.91 -12.19 8.89
C GLY A 123 12.27 -12.82 9.11
N VAL A 124 12.64 -13.04 10.36
CA VAL A 124 13.86 -13.76 10.74
C VAL A 124 13.64 -15.27 10.72
N HIS A 125 12.40 -15.73 10.77
CA HIS A 125 11.97 -17.12 10.75
C HIS A 125 10.84 -17.33 9.74
N GLN A 126 10.61 -18.57 9.29
CA GLN A 126 9.59 -18.93 8.30
C GLN A 126 8.17 -18.50 8.70
N ASP A 127 7.88 -18.40 10.00
CA ASP A 127 6.56 -18.01 10.54
C ASP A 127 6.43 -16.52 10.85
N SER A 128 7.40 -15.70 10.47
CA SER A 128 7.42 -14.28 10.76
C SER A 128 7.47 -13.42 9.50
N GLY A 129 7.15 -12.14 9.63
CA GLY A 129 7.18 -11.18 8.55
C GLY A 129 5.86 -11.08 7.79
N PHE A 130 5.94 -10.87 6.49
CA PHE A 130 4.81 -10.49 5.63
C PHE A 130 3.62 -11.45 5.71
N PHE A 131 3.84 -12.77 5.52
CA PHE A 131 2.77 -13.76 5.53
C PHE A 131 2.06 -13.90 6.87
N HIS A 132 2.82 -13.89 7.98
CA HIS A 132 2.23 -13.96 9.31
C HIS A 132 1.36 -12.74 9.61
N ARG A 133 1.78 -11.56 9.17
CA ARG A 133 1.01 -10.32 9.38
C ARG A 133 -0.22 -10.22 8.50
N GLN A 134 -0.14 -10.74 7.27
CA GLN A 134 -1.27 -10.79 6.33
C GLN A 134 -2.43 -11.62 6.89
N THR A 135 -2.13 -12.73 7.55
CA THR A 135 -3.14 -13.67 8.09
C THR A 135 -3.55 -13.36 9.54
N LYS A 136 -2.99 -12.31 10.14
CA LYS A 136 -3.28 -11.94 11.52
C LYS A 136 -4.75 -11.57 11.69
N GLU A 137 -5.41 -12.23 12.66
CA GLU A 137 -6.77 -11.91 13.06
C GLU A 137 -6.84 -10.67 13.97
N GLY A 138 -8.04 -10.10 14.12
CA GLY A 138 -8.29 -9.00 15.06
C GLY A 138 -7.72 -7.65 14.65
N ILE A 139 -7.41 -7.44 13.36
CA ILE A 139 -6.90 -6.16 12.84
C ILE A 139 -8.00 -5.17 12.42
N GLY A 140 -9.28 -5.54 12.59
CA GLY A 140 -10.42 -4.70 12.14
C GLY A 140 -10.48 -4.57 10.61
N TYR A 141 -10.13 -5.64 9.89
CA TYR A 141 -9.98 -5.64 8.44
C TYR A 141 -11.26 -5.28 7.70
N GLU A 142 -12.34 -6.01 7.98
CA GLU A 142 -13.64 -5.83 7.30
C GLU A 142 -14.19 -4.41 7.53
N GLU A 143 -14.10 -3.92 8.75
CA GLU A 143 -14.51 -2.55 9.11
C GLU A 143 -13.68 -1.53 8.35
N SER A 144 -12.35 -1.69 8.34
CA SER A 144 -11.45 -0.77 7.65
C SER A 144 -11.72 -0.70 6.15
N VAL A 145 -11.94 -1.85 5.50
CA VAL A 145 -12.24 -1.93 4.06
C VAL A 145 -13.58 -1.26 3.76
N GLN A 146 -14.65 -1.62 4.49
CA GLN A 146 -15.99 -1.06 4.26
C GLN A 146 -15.99 0.47 4.39
N ASN A 147 -15.35 0.98 5.43
CA ASN A 147 -15.29 2.41 5.68
C ASN A 147 -14.42 3.14 4.66
N HIS A 148 -13.27 2.57 4.28
CA HIS A 148 -12.40 3.15 3.25
C HIS A 148 -13.11 3.23 1.89
N LEU A 149 -13.79 2.15 1.48
CA LEU A 149 -14.55 2.12 0.22
C LEU A 149 -15.73 3.09 0.22
N LYS A 150 -16.34 3.33 1.36
CA LYS A 150 -17.44 4.28 1.50
C LYS A 150 -16.97 5.73 1.52
N GLU A 151 -15.87 6.02 2.22
CA GLU A 151 -15.48 7.39 2.54
C GLU A 151 -14.31 7.93 1.71
N CYS A 152 -13.38 7.07 1.29
CA CYS A 152 -12.18 7.52 0.59
C CYS A 152 -12.26 7.34 -0.92
N VAL A 153 -12.54 6.13 -1.39
CA VAL A 153 -12.56 5.78 -2.81
C VAL A 153 -13.41 4.53 -3.03
N ASP A 154 -14.30 4.53 -4.00
CA ASP A 154 -15.15 3.38 -4.32
C ASP A 154 -14.38 2.23 -5.01
N ALA A 155 -14.91 1.00 -4.88
CA ALA A 155 -14.29 -0.21 -5.41
C ALA A 155 -14.07 -0.15 -6.93
N ALA A 156 -15.04 0.36 -7.69
CA ALA A 156 -14.91 0.43 -9.16
C ALA A 156 -13.78 1.36 -9.61
N THR A 157 -13.56 2.45 -8.89
CA THR A 157 -12.42 3.33 -9.09
C THR A 157 -11.10 2.63 -8.78
N LEU A 158 -11.02 1.88 -7.67
CA LEU A 158 -9.84 1.09 -7.33
C LEU A 158 -9.54 0.02 -8.39
N ASP A 159 -10.54 -0.72 -8.86
CA ASP A 159 -10.39 -1.73 -9.91
C ASP A 159 -9.90 -1.10 -11.22
N SER A 160 -10.43 0.05 -11.59
CA SER A 160 -9.97 0.78 -12.77
C SER A 160 -8.51 1.22 -12.64
N LEU A 161 -8.10 1.71 -11.49
CA LEU A 161 -6.72 2.11 -11.21
C LEU A 161 -5.79 0.88 -11.18
N PHE A 162 -6.24 -0.24 -10.64
CA PHE A 162 -5.49 -1.49 -10.67
C PHE A 162 -5.23 -1.95 -12.10
N GLN A 163 -6.24 -1.97 -12.97
CA GLN A 163 -6.07 -2.32 -14.38
C GLN A 163 -5.11 -1.36 -15.11
N GLN A 164 -5.08 -0.09 -14.72
CA GLN A 164 -4.11 0.86 -15.25
C GLN A 164 -2.70 0.56 -14.73
N SER A 165 -2.57 0.21 -13.47
CA SER A 165 -1.30 -0.19 -12.85
C SER A 165 -0.73 -1.46 -13.49
N VAL A 166 -1.57 -2.46 -13.78
CA VAL A 166 -1.16 -3.66 -14.52
C VAL A 166 -0.54 -3.29 -15.87
N ARG A 167 -1.19 -2.39 -16.64
CA ARG A 167 -0.62 -1.95 -17.92
C ARG A 167 0.72 -1.23 -17.79
N GLU A 168 0.89 -0.41 -16.75
CA GLU A 168 2.16 0.26 -16.47
C GLU A 168 3.27 -0.74 -16.12
N ILE A 169 2.98 -1.70 -15.24
CA ILE A 169 3.93 -2.73 -14.80
C ILE A 169 4.26 -3.68 -15.95
N SER A 170 3.26 -4.16 -16.71
CA SER A 170 3.47 -5.01 -17.89
C SER A 170 4.40 -4.36 -18.89
N ALA A 171 4.23 -3.06 -19.16
CA ALA A 171 5.11 -2.35 -20.09
C ALA A 171 6.57 -2.30 -19.62
N VAL A 172 6.79 -2.24 -18.29
CA VAL A 172 8.14 -2.30 -17.71
C VAL A 172 8.70 -3.72 -17.80
N ILE A 173 7.90 -4.75 -17.47
CA ILE A 173 8.30 -6.16 -17.56
C ILE A 173 8.66 -6.49 -19.02
N GLU A 174 7.82 -6.12 -19.97
CA GLU A 174 8.09 -6.32 -21.39
C GLU A 174 9.43 -5.67 -21.81
N ARG A 175 9.69 -4.45 -21.36
CA ARG A 175 10.95 -3.77 -21.64
C ARG A 175 12.15 -4.48 -21.07
N ILE A 176 12.08 -4.98 -19.83
CA ILE A 176 13.14 -5.77 -19.19
C ILE A 176 13.37 -7.05 -19.98
N THR A 177 12.32 -7.80 -20.32
CA THR A 177 12.38 -9.03 -21.11
C THR A 177 13.04 -8.80 -22.47
N GLN A 178 12.74 -7.69 -23.16
CA GLN A 178 13.40 -7.34 -24.41
C GLN A 178 14.89 -7.05 -24.23
N LEU A 179 15.29 -6.44 -23.12
CA LEU A 179 16.70 -6.15 -22.84
C LEU A 179 17.51 -7.41 -22.53
N THR A 180 16.88 -8.42 -21.94
CA THR A 180 17.51 -9.68 -21.54
C THR A 180 17.37 -10.80 -22.59
N ALA A 181 16.73 -10.54 -23.73
CA ALA A 181 16.40 -11.55 -24.75
C ALA A 181 17.61 -12.26 -25.40
N GLN A 182 18.83 -11.75 -25.22
CA GLN A 182 20.07 -12.34 -25.73
C GLN A 182 20.86 -13.10 -24.64
N GLU A 183 20.38 -13.09 -23.42
CA GLU A 183 21.04 -13.71 -22.27
C GLU A 183 20.60 -15.17 -22.09
N SER A 184 21.33 -15.92 -21.29
CA SER A 184 20.89 -17.24 -20.85
C SER A 184 19.69 -17.10 -19.90
N ASP A 185 18.86 -18.13 -19.80
CA ASP A 185 17.68 -18.12 -18.92
C ASP A 185 18.03 -17.78 -17.47
N GLU A 186 19.19 -18.23 -16.99
CA GLU A 186 19.66 -17.93 -15.63
C GLU A 186 20.04 -16.46 -15.45
N GLU A 187 20.71 -15.86 -16.43
CA GLU A 187 21.09 -14.45 -16.42
C GLU A 187 19.84 -13.55 -16.55
N ALA A 188 18.96 -13.87 -17.49
CA ALA A 188 17.69 -13.18 -17.69
C ALA A 188 16.84 -13.18 -16.42
N ASN A 189 16.71 -14.33 -15.74
CA ASN A 189 15.97 -14.43 -14.49
C ASN A 189 16.57 -13.58 -13.35
N ARG A 190 17.91 -13.52 -13.26
CA ARG A 190 18.58 -12.65 -12.27
C ARG A 190 18.31 -11.17 -12.54
N GLU A 191 18.41 -10.75 -13.79
CA GLU A 191 18.13 -9.37 -14.21
C GLU A 191 16.67 -8.98 -13.96
N ILE A 192 15.73 -9.84 -14.34
CA ILE A 192 14.30 -9.63 -14.11
C ILE A 192 14.04 -9.48 -12.60
N THR A 193 14.55 -10.40 -11.78
CA THR A 193 14.39 -10.37 -10.32
C THR A 193 14.96 -9.08 -9.73
N PHE A 194 16.14 -8.65 -10.18
CA PHE A 194 16.75 -7.40 -9.75
C PHE A 194 15.86 -6.18 -10.07
N HIS A 195 15.34 -6.11 -11.29
CA HIS A 195 14.51 -4.99 -11.73
C HIS A 195 13.16 -4.95 -11.04
N ILE A 196 12.52 -6.09 -10.81
CA ILE A 196 11.29 -6.19 -10.01
C ILE A 196 11.54 -5.70 -8.57
N GLY A 197 12.67 -6.11 -7.97
CA GLY A 197 13.07 -5.61 -6.65
C GLY A 197 13.35 -4.09 -6.63
N LEU A 198 13.85 -3.52 -7.73
CA LEU A 198 14.02 -2.08 -7.88
C LEU A 198 12.67 -1.37 -7.99
N LEU A 199 11.73 -1.90 -8.78
CA LEU A 199 10.37 -1.36 -8.90
C LEU A 199 9.65 -1.33 -7.53
N ALA A 200 9.75 -2.40 -6.76
CA ALA A 200 9.19 -2.47 -5.41
C ALA A 200 9.72 -1.33 -4.52
N ARG A 201 11.03 -1.08 -4.56
CA ARG A 201 11.65 0.01 -3.77
C ARG A 201 11.29 1.40 -4.28
N LEU A 202 11.12 1.59 -5.58
CA LEU A 202 10.69 2.87 -6.16
C LEU A 202 9.25 3.20 -5.74
N LEU A 203 8.33 2.23 -5.83
CA LEU A 203 6.95 2.40 -5.36
C LEU A 203 6.91 2.70 -3.87
N LEU A 204 7.60 1.91 -3.05
CA LEU A 204 7.72 2.14 -1.61
C LEU A 204 8.27 3.53 -1.28
N SER A 205 9.35 3.94 -1.95
CA SER A 205 9.97 5.25 -1.73
C SER A 205 9.02 6.39 -2.09
N ALA A 206 8.24 6.25 -3.16
CA ALA A 206 7.27 7.25 -3.57
C ALA A 206 6.13 7.39 -2.55
N VAL A 207 5.63 6.27 -2.00
CA VAL A 207 4.61 6.28 -0.94
C VAL A 207 5.17 6.94 0.32
N ILE A 208 6.35 6.53 0.80
CA ILE A 208 6.98 7.12 2.00
C ILE A 208 7.23 8.62 1.83
N GLU A 209 7.68 9.05 0.64
CA GLU A 209 7.91 10.46 0.37
C GLU A 209 6.61 11.26 0.33
N GLY A 210 5.55 10.68 -0.25
CA GLY A 210 4.22 11.27 -0.26
C GLY A 210 3.65 11.40 1.15
N ASP A 211 3.66 10.33 1.92
CA ASP A 211 3.19 10.26 3.31
C ASP A 211 3.89 11.29 4.24
N ARG A 212 5.20 11.50 4.05
CA ARG A 212 5.98 12.45 4.88
C ARG A 212 5.81 13.91 4.50
N ARG A 213 5.39 14.20 3.26
CA ARG A 213 5.23 15.56 2.74
C ARG A 213 3.81 16.09 2.82
N ASP A 214 2.90 15.20 3.01
CA ASP A 214 1.51 15.53 3.25
C ASP A 214 1.31 16.05 4.68
#